data_b25a642ffb92246afd51e6d8181577ed
#
_entry.id   b25a642ffb92246afd51e6d8181577ed
#
_cell.length_a   1.000
_cell.length_b   1.000
_cell.length_c   1.000
_cell.angle_alpha   90.00
_cell.angle_beta   90.00
_cell.angle_gamma   90.00
#
_symmetry.space_group_name_H-M   'P 1'
#
loop_
_entity.id
_entity.type
_entity.pdbx_description
1 polymer ?
#
loop_
_entity_poly.entity_id
_entity_poly.type
_entity_poly.pdbx_seq_one_letter_code
_entity_poly.pdbx_strand_id
1 'polypeptide(L)'
;VCGAVHHAKVSRTVDARTRREALQRKVGAGLSEDEFFKLVDQGRIGHVGLVESAALCALGLGLDCDDYEEELTPVFAEEEITGGAFTVKKGQVAGMHQVAVALDDGQERVRLELTIALGADEPGDVIELDADPKIKVVIPGGIPGDRATAHLVVNAAPRMTASEPGLLTVLE
;
A
#
# COMPACT_ATOMS: atom_id res chain seq x y z
N VAL A 1 -22.81 2.31 7.65
CA VAL A 1 -23.50 3.28 6.78
C VAL A 1 -23.91 2.68 5.42
N CYS A 2 -23.50 1.44 5.11
CA CYS A 2 -23.88 0.67 3.91
C CYS A 2 -24.34 -0.73 4.31
N GLY A 3 -24.93 -1.44 3.37
CA GLY A 3 -25.24 -2.87 3.48
C GLY A 3 -23.97 -3.74 3.37
N ALA A 4 -24.14 -4.99 2.95
CA ALA A 4 -23.02 -5.89 2.73
C ALA A 4 -22.07 -5.30 1.68
N VAL A 5 -20.77 -5.45 1.92
CA VAL A 5 -19.71 -5.09 0.96
C VAL A 5 -19.43 -6.30 0.10
N HIS A 6 -19.38 -6.12 -1.21
CA HIS A 6 -19.11 -7.16 -2.19
C HIS A 6 -17.69 -7.11 -2.73
N HIS A 7 -17.12 -5.90 -2.78
CA HIS A 7 -15.74 -5.66 -3.19
C HIS A 7 -15.21 -4.39 -2.53
N ALA A 8 -13.94 -4.41 -2.18
CA ALA A 8 -13.24 -3.26 -1.63
C ALA A 8 -11.95 -3.00 -2.43
N LYS A 9 -11.77 -1.76 -2.88
CA LYS A 9 -10.51 -1.30 -3.50
C LYS A 9 -9.92 -0.17 -2.67
N VAL A 10 -8.63 -0.29 -2.35
CA VAL A 10 -7.87 0.77 -1.70
C VAL A 10 -6.64 1.09 -2.55
N SER A 11 -6.49 2.33 -2.95
CA SER A 11 -5.33 2.81 -3.69
C SER A 11 -4.60 3.87 -2.87
N ARG A 12 -3.30 3.72 -2.74
CA ARG A 12 -2.42 4.69 -2.08
C ARG A 12 -1.30 5.11 -3.01
N THR A 13 -1.18 6.42 -3.23
CA THR A 13 -0.08 7.01 -4.01
C THR A 13 0.75 7.92 -3.13
N VAL A 14 2.08 7.71 -3.13
CA VAL A 14 3.04 8.46 -2.32
C VAL A 14 4.13 9.05 -3.20
N ASP A 15 4.30 10.37 -3.17
CA ASP A 15 5.48 11.01 -3.74
C ASP A 15 6.68 10.81 -2.79
N ALA A 16 7.66 10.04 -3.26
CA ALA A 16 8.83 9.67 -2.47
C ALA A 16 9.90 10.76 -2.39
N ARG A 17 9.81 11.87 -3.16
CA ARG A 17 10.82 12.95 -3.16
C ARG A 17 11.07 13.54 -1.79
N THR A 18 10.02 13.65 -0.97
CA THR A 18 10.09 14.22 0.38
C THR A 18 10.40 13.18 1.46
N ARG A 19 10.55 11.93 1.07
CA ARG A 19 10.80 10.83 2.00
C ARG A 19 12.30 10.60 2.22
N ARG A 20 12.63 9.88 3.31
CA ARG A 20 14.01 9.53 3.64
C ARG A 20 14.68 8.77 2.50
N GLU A 21 15.97 8.99 2.28
CA GLU A 21 16.77 8.30 1.27
C GLU A 21 16.61 6.77 1.32
N ALA A 22 16.55 6.19 2.53
CA ALA A 22 16.36 4.76 2.71
C ALA A 22 15.06 4.24 2.06
N LEU A 23 13.97 5.03 2.08
CA LEU A 23 12.74 4.67 1.41
C LEU A 23 12.88 4.78 -0.11
N GLN A 24 13.52 5.85 -0.61
CA GLN A 24 13.77 6.02 -2.04
C GLN A 24 14.62 4.87 -2.61
N ARG A 25 15.61 4.38 -1.87
CA ARG A 25 16.38 3.17 -2.22
C ARG A 25 15.51 1.91 -2.20
N LYS A 26 14.66 1.76 -1.18
CA LYS A 26 13.79 0.59 -1.01
C LYS A 26 12.74 0.46 -2.12
N VAL A 27 12.38 1.55 -2.78
CA VAL A 27 11.45 1.52 -3.92
C VAL A 27 12.16 1.46 -5.27
N GLY A 28 13.49 1.34 -5.28
CA GLY A 28 14.29 1.13 -6.47
C GLY A 28 14.64 2.38 -7.27
N ALA A 29 14.52 3.58 -6.67
CA ALA A 29 14.82 4.83 -7.38
C ALA A 29 16.25 4.87 -7.98
N GLY A 30 16.34 5.20 -9.27
CA GLY A 30 17.58 5.32 -10.02
C GLY A 30 18.12 4.01 -10.59
N LEU A 31 17.47 2.88 -10.34
CA LEU A 31 17.87 1.58 -10.88
C LEU A 31 17.46 1.43 -12.35
N SER A 32 18.13 0.50 -13.05
CA SER A 32 17.61 -0.09 -14.29
C SER A 32 16.53 -1.12 -13.98
N GLU A 33 15.76 -1.51 -14.98
CA GLU A 33 14.73 -2.54 -14.86
C GLU A 33 15.30 -3.88 -14.36
N ASP A 34 16.42 -4.34 -14.94
CA ASP A 34 17.08 -5.59 -14.56
C ASP A 34 17.56 -5.58 -13.10
N GLU A 35 18.13 -4.44 -12.65
CA GLU A 35 18.55 -4.27 -11.27
C GLU A 35 17.37 -4.27 -10.30
N PHE A 36 16.25 -3.66 -10.71
CA PHE A 36 15.01 -3.64 -9.94
C PHE A 36 14.51 -5.06 -9.68
N PHE A 37 14.29 -5.85 -10.73
CA PHE A 37 13.78 -7.22 -10.60
C PHE A 37 14.74 -8.12 -9.83
N LYS A 38 16.05 -7.98 -10.05
CA LYS A 38 17.06 -8.71 -9.27
C LYS A 38 16.96 -8.42 -7.76
N LEU A 39 16.62 -7.19 -7.37
CA LEU A 39 16.44 -6.84 -5.96
C LEU A 39 15.06 -7.25 -5.42
N VAL A 40 14.04 -7.30 -6.27
CA VAL A 40 12.72 -7.90 -5.94
C VAL A 40 12.89 -9.37 -5.59
N ASP A 41 13.58 -10.15 -6.42
CA ASP A 41 13.86 -11.58 -6.18
C ASP A 41 14.63 -11.83 -4.88
N GLN A 42 15.40 -10.84 -4.42
CA GLN A 42 16.13 -10.88 -3.14
C GLN A 42 15.30 -10.40 -1.95
N GLY A 43 14.05 -10.00 -2.15
CA GLY A 43 13.19 -9.42 -1.11
C GLY A 43 13.67 -8.06 -0.59
N ARG A 44 14.45 -7.31 -1.38
CA ARG A 44 15.05 -6.02 -0.99
C ARG A 44 14.24 -4.81 -1.46
N ILE A 45 13.37 -5.00 -2.44
CA ILE A 45 12.41 -4.02 -2.95
C ILE A 45 11.00 -4.56 -2.64
N GLY A 46 10.08 -3.68 -2.32
CA GLY A 46 8.69 -4.00 -2.01
C GLY A 46 8.26 -3.55 -0.62
N HIS A 47 6.97 -3.47 -0.44
CA HIS A 47 6.34 -3.22 0.85
C HIS A 47 5.91 -4.55 1.45
N VAL A 48 6.49 -4.91 2.59
CA VAL A 48 6.15 -6.14 3.30
C VAL A 48 4.79 -5.98 3.99
N GLY A 49 3.92 -6.98 3.87
CA GLY A 49 2.64 -7.02 4.58
C GLY A 49 1.43 -6.51 3.79
N LEU A 50 1.56 -6.31 2.47
CA LEU A 50 0.41 -5.87 1.67
C LEU A 50 -0.62 -7.00 1.50
N VAL A 51 -0.16 -8.24 1.33
CA VAL A 51 -1.02 -9.44 1.28
C VAL A 51 -1.75 -9.65 2.60
N GLU A 52 -1.03 -9.56 3.73
CA GLU A 52 -1.63 -9.65 5.07
C GLU A 52 -2.64 -8.53 5.31
N SER A 53 -2.40 -7.35 4.75
CA SER A 53 -3.36 -6.24 4.80
C SER A 53 -4.63 -6.54 3.99
N ALA A 54 -4.49 -7.20 2.82
CA ALA A 54 -5.64 -7.63 2.03
C ALA A 54 -6.46 -8.68 2.78
N ALA A 55 -5.81 -9.67 3.40
CA ALA A 55 -6.45 -10.67 4.23
C ALA A 55 -7.18 -10.05 5.43
N LEU A 56 -6.55 -9.10 6.10
CA LEU A 56 -7.15 -8.38 7.22
C LEU A 56 -8.36 -7.54 6.79
N CYS A 57 -8.31 -6.90 5.63
CA CYS A 57 -9.44 -6.20 5.05
C CYS A 57 -10.59 -7.16 4.73
N ALA A 58 -10.32 -8.30 4.10
CA ALA A 58 -11.31 -9.32 3.81
C ALA A 58 -12.01 -9.79 5.09
N LEU A 59 -11.22 -10.16 6.11
CA LEU A 59 -11.73 -10.59 7.41
C LEU A 59 -12.61 -9.52 8.08
N GLY A 60 -12.13 -8.27 8.09
CA GLY A 60 -12.85 -7.14 8.72
C GLY A 60 -14.15 -6.76 8.00
N LEU A 61 -14.26 -7.07 6.70
CA LEU A 61 -15.46 -6.85 5.89
C LEU A 61 -16.40 -8.07 5.86
N GLY A 62 -16.01 -9.20 6.47
CA GLY A 62 -16.77 -10.44 6.45
C GLY A 62 -16.81 -11.09 5.06
N LEU A 63 -15.73 -10.92 4.27
CA LEU A 63 -15.55 -11.53 2.97
C LEU A 63 -14.76 -12.84 3.15
N ASP A 64 -15.31 -13.93 2.68
CA ASP A 64 -14.60 -15.21 2.63
C ASP A 64 -13.65 -15.18 1.43
N CYS A 65 -12.34 -15.26 1.69
CA CYS A 65 -11.32 -15.32 0.65
C CYS A 65 -10.43 -16.53 0.90
N ASP A 66 -10.18 -17.30 -0.15
CA ASP A 66 -9.45 -18.57 -0.11
C ASP A 66 -8.09 -18.51 -0.80
N ASP A 67 -7.82 -17.45 -1.57
CA ASP A 67 -6.54 -17.24 -2.26
C ASP A 67 -6.09 -15.77 -2.22
N TYR A 68 -4.77 -15.56 -2.33
CA TYR A 68 -4.15 -14.25 -2.24
C TYR A 68 -3.00 -14.15 -3.24
N GLU A 69 -3.00 -13.10 -4.03
CA GLU A 69 -1.97 -12.85 -5.03
C GLU A 69 -1.29 -11.51 -4.78
N GLU A 70 -0.03 -11.41 -5.18
CA GLU A 70 0.73 -10.16 -5.12
C GLU A 70 1.55 -9.96 -6.38
N GLU A 71 1.55 -8.74 -6.89
CA GLU A 71 2.35 -8.32 -8.04
C GLU A 71 3.12 -7.04 -7.69
N LEU A 72 4.38 -6.96 -8.13
CA LEU A 72 5.23 -5.80 -7.93
C LEU A 72 5.92 -5.43 -9.25
N THR A 73 5.69 -4.21 -9.68
CA THR A 73 6.21 -3.68 -10.95
C THR A 73 6.96 -2.36 -10.74
N PRO A 74 7.97 -2.04 -11.57
CA PRO A 74 8.64 -0.75 -11.53
C PRO A 74 7.78 0.36 -12.12
N VAL A 75 7.88 1.55 -11.55
CA VAL A 75 7.39 2.80 -12.14
C VAL A 75 8.58 3.50 -12.78
N PHE A 76 8.52 3.79 -14.08
CA PHE A 76 9.60 4.43 -14.80
C PHE A 76 9.45 5.95 -14.85
N ALA A 77 10.58 6.66 -14.81
CA ALA A 77 10.61 8.08 -15.02
C ALA A 77 10.38 8.45 -16.50
N GLU A 78 9.34 9.20 -16.80
CA GLU A 78 9.05 9.70 -18.15
C GLU A 78 9.99 10.85 -18.57
N GLU A 79 10.51 11.57 -17.59
CA GLU A 79 11.48 12.65 -17.72
C GLU A 79 12.50 12.59 -16.57
N GLU A 80 13.50 13.47 -16.57
CA GLU A 80 14.45 13.55 -15.45
C GLU A 80 13.75 14.11 -14.21
N ILE A 81 13.82 13.35 -13.10
CA ILE A 81 13.24 13.71 -11.80
C ILE A 81 14.36 14.14 -10.85
N THR A 82 14.22 15.35 -10.30
CA THR A 82 15.09 15.92 -9.27
C THR A 82 14.30 16.22 -7.99
N GLY A 83 14.99 16.63 -6.93
CA GLY A 83 14.35 17.02 -5.66
C GLY A 83 14.20 15.91 -4.64
N GLY A 84 14.70 14.70 -4.93
CA GLY A 84 14.90 13.63 -3.96
C GLY A 84 16.37 13.50 -3.53
N ALA A 85 16.69 12.40 -2.85
CA ALA A 85 18.09 12.04 -2.52
C ALA A 85 18.88 11.63 -3.78
N PHE A 86 18.17 11.29 -4.85
CA PHE A 86 18.74 10.89 -6.14
C PHE A 86 18.17 11.73 -7.27
N THR A 87 18.96 11.91 -8.32
CA THR A 87 18.46 12.30 -9.63
C THR A 87 18.13 11.02 -10.39
N VAL A 88 16.89 10.88 -10.82
CA VAL A 88 16.43 9.75 -11.62
C VAL A 88 16.33 10.22 -13.07
N LYS A 89 17.06 9.58 -13.97
CA LYS A 89 17.05 9.93 -15.39
C LYS A 89 15.84 9.31 -16.07
N LYS A 90 15.40 9.89 -17.18
CA LYS A 90 14.38 9.31 -18.04
C LYS A 90 14.68 7.84 -18.35
N GLY A 91 13.67 6.97 -18.18
CA GLY A 91 13.75 5.53 -18.41
C GLY A 91 14.34 4.71 -17.26
N GLN A 92 14.88 5.36 -16.21
CA GLN A 92 15.21 4.67 -14.96
C GLN A 92 13.98 4.47 -14.10
N VAL A 93 14.06 3.55 -13.15
CA VAL A 93 13.02 3.32 -12.14
C VAL A 93 12.90 4.56 -11.25
N ALA A 94 11.69 5.12 -11.18
CA ALA A 94 11.34 6.20 -10.27
C ALA A 94 10.79 5.67 -8.94
N GLY A 95 10.27 4.42 -8.94
CA GLY A 95 9.66 3.80 -7.79
C GLY A 95 9.01 2.46 -8.13
N MET A 96 8.04 2.08 -7.32
CA MET A 96 7.33 0.81 -7.46
C MET A 96 5.82 0.99 -7.45
N HIS A 97 5.14 0.08 -8.12
CA HIS A 97 3.71 -0.16 -7.98
C HIS A 97 3.52 -1.60 -7.53
N GLN A 98 2.81 -1.80 -6.41
CA GLN A 98 2.56 -3.09 -5.81
C GLN A 98 1.07 -3.28 -5.62
N VAL A 99 0.57 -4.44 -6.00
CA VAL A 99 -0.84 -4.80 -5.91
C VAL A 99 -0.95 -6.08 -5.10
N ALA A 100 -1.86 -6.12 -4.14
CA ALA A 100 -2.27 -7.35 -3.48
C ALA A 100 -3.78 -7.52 -3.64
N VAL A 101 -4.21 -8.74 -3.95
CA VAL A 101 -5.62 -9.08 -4.07
C VAL A 101 -5.98 -10.25 -3.16
N ALA A 102 -7.20 -10.23 -2.64
CA ALA A 102 -7.82 -11.37 -1.98
C ALA A 102 -8.96 -11.87 -2.85
N LEU A 103 -8.97 -13.16 -3.11
CA LEU A 103 -9.86 -13.85 -4.04
C LEU A 103 -10.79 -14.80 -3.27
N ASP A 104 -11.99 -14.97 -3.79
CA ASP A 104 -13.00 -15.92 -3.37
C ASP A 104 -13.47 -16.69 -4.62
N ASP A 105 -13.11 -17.95 -4.70
CA ASP A 105 -13.37 -18.82 -5.87
C ASP A 105 -12.93 -18.16 -7.20
N GLY A 106 -11.73 -17.54 -7.17
CA GLY A 106 -11.12 -16.83 -8.30
C GLY A 106 -11.71 -15.45 -8.62
N GLN A 107 -12.68 -14.98 -7.83
CA GLN A 107 -13.24 -13.64 -7.95
C GLN A 107 -12.56 -12.68 -6.99
N GLU A 108 -12.05 -11.55 -7.52
CA GLU A 108 -11.45 -10.50 -6.69
C GLU A 108 -12.48 -9.88 -5.74
N ARG A 109 -12.19 -9.91 -4.43
CA ARG A 109 -13.00 -9.33 -3.36
C ARG A 109 -12.35 -8.12 -2.71
N VAL A 110 -11.02 -8.16 -2.56
CA VAL A 110 -10.25 -7.03 -2.06
C VAL A 110 -9.09 -6.77 -3.00
N ARG A 111 -8.85 -5.50 -3.31
CA ARG A 111 -7.70 -5.03 -4.08
C ARG A 111 -7.01 -3.89 -3.35
N LEU A 112 -5.75 -4.09 -3.03
CA LEU A 112 -4.89 -3.06 -2.46
C LEU A 112 -3.83 -2.67 -3.49
N GLU A 113 -3.73 -1.38 -3.80
CA GLU A 113 -2.75 -0.81 -4.73
C GLU A 113 -1.87 0.19 -3.99
N LEU A 114 -0.57 0.03 -4.08
CA LEU A 114 0.40 0.91 -3.46
C LEU A 114 1.40 1.40 -4.50
N THR A 115 1.36 2.68 -4.83
CA THR A 115 2.35 3.34 -5.68
C THR A 115 3.23 4.23 -4.83
N ILE A 116 4.53 3.99 -4.84
CA ILE A 116 5.53 4.85 -4.19
C ILE A 116 6.60 5.16 -5.21
N ALA A 117 6.65 6.40 -5.69
CA ALA A 117 7.60 6.82 -6.70
C ALA A 117 8.03 8.27 -6.50
N LEU A 118 9.23 8.62 -6.94
CA LEU A 118 9.66 10.00 -7.03
C LEU A 118 8.83 10.70 -8.11
N GLY A 119 8.22 11.83 -7.76
CA GLY A 119 7.39 12.58 -8.68
C GLY A 119 6.05 11.93 -9.00
N ALA A 120 5.56 11.02 -8.15
CA ALA A 120 4.23 10.47 -8.32
C ALA A 120 3.16 11.57 -8.36
N ASP A 121 2.29 11.50 -9.36
CA ASP A 121 1.18 12.44 -9.52
C ASP A 121 0.06 12.16 -8.52
N GLU A 122 -0.64 13.22 -8.11
CA GLU A 122 -1.82 13.17 -7.26
C GLU A 122 -1.65 12.27 -6.01
N PRO A 123 -0.65 12.53 -5.14
CA PRO A 123 -0.50 11.75 -3.91
C PRO A 123 -1.79 11.76 -3.10
N GLY A 124 -2.19 10.57 -2.61
CA GLY A 124 -3.45 10.46 -1.89
C GLY A 124 -3.80 9.02 -1.54
N ASP A 125 -4.84 8.89 -0.74
CA ASP A 125 -5.48 7.60 -0.47
C ASP A 125 -6.91 7.62 -1.02
N VAL A 126 -7.32 6.56 -1.69
CA VAL A 126 -8.68 6.37 -2.21
C VAL A 126 -9.20 5.02 -1.73
N ILE A 127 -10.39 5.02 -1.12
CA ILE A 127 -11.09 3.81 -0.67
C ILE A 127 -12.41 3.75 -1.42
N GLU A 128 -12.67 2.65 -2.11
CA GLU A 128 -13.89 2.41 -2.85
C GLU A 128 -14.51 1.09 -2.37
N LEU A 129 -15.77 1.16 -1.95
CA LEU A 129 -16.54 -0.02 -1.53
C LEU A 129 -17.70 -0.22 -2.50
N ASP A 130 -17.75 -1.41 -3.11
CA ASP A 130 -18.93 -1.86 -3.84
C ASP A 130 -19.93 -2.44 -2.84
N ALA A 131 -20.90 -1.63 -2.49
CA ALA A 131 -21.93 -1.87 -1.47
C ALA A 131 -23.20 -1.11 -1.84
N ASP A 132 -24.23 -1.20 -1.04
CA ASP A 132 -25.43 -0.39 -1.18
C ASP A 132 -25.59 0.55 0.05
N PRO A 133 -25.43 1.85 -0.12
CA PRO A 133 -24.93 2.56 -1.30
C PRO A 133 -23.44 2.33 -1.53
N LYS A 134 -22.96 2.53 -2.77
CA LYS A 134 -21.52 2.58 -3.06
C LYS A 134 -20.86 3.73 -2.30
N ILE A 135 -19.67 3.46 -1.76
CA ILE A 135 -18.93 4.44 -0.99
C ILE A 135 -17.57 4.71 -1.66
N LYS A 136 -17.24 5.98 -1.76
CA LYS A 136 -15.90 6.42 -2.14
C LYS A 136 -15.39 7.45 -1.16
N VAL A 137 -14.22 7.20 -0.58
CA VAL A 137 -13.51 8.14 0.30
C VAL A 137 -12.21 8.53 -0.39
N VAL A 138 -11.92 9.82 -0.45
CA VAL A 138 -10.67 10.37 -1.00
C VAL A 138 -9.98 11.19 0.08
N ILE A 139 -8.70 10.92 0.33
CA ILE A 139 -7.87 11.65 1.25
C ILE A 139 -6.74 12.30 0.45
N PRO A 140 -6.89 13.55 0.02
CA PRO A 140 -5.87 14.25 -0.76
C PRO A 140 -4.55 14.34 0.03
N GLY A 141 -3.43 14.07 -0.64
CA GLY A 141 -2.11 14.01 -0.02
C GLY A 141 -1.85 12.75 0.82
N GLY A 142 -2.87 11.94 1.06
CA GLY A 142 -2.79 10.70 1.83
C GLY A 142 -2.52 10.88 3.33
N ILE A 143 -2.69 9.81 4.08
CA ILE A 143 -2.41 9.80 5.52
C ILE A 143 -0.90 9.66 5.73
N PRO A 144 -0.25 10.57 6.47
CA PRO A 144 1.18 10.47 6.79
C PRO A 144 1.47 9.23 7.65
N GLY A 145 2.04 8.18 7.04
CA GLY A 145 2.20 6.86 7.67
C GLY A 145 2.93 6.88 9.02
N ASP A 146 4.07 7.56 9.12
CA ASP A 146 4.84 7.64 10.37
C ASP A 146 4.03 8.26 11.51
N ARG A 147 3.25 9.32 11.23
CA ARG A 147 2.40 9.98 12.22
C ARG A 147 1.19 9.13 12.58
N ALA A 148 0.56 8.51 11.59
CA ALA A 148 -0.58 7.62 11.80
C ALA A 148 -0.18 6.43 12.68
N THR A 149 0.96 5.80 12.42
CA THR A 149 1.49 4.71 13.24
C THR A 149 1.68 5.13 14.70
N ALA A 150 2.31 6.30 14.94
CA ALA A 150 2.50 6.80 16.29
C ALA A 150 1.16 7.05 17.02
N HIS A 151 0.17 7.62 16.31
CA HIS A 151 -1.15 7.86 16.88
C HIS A 151 -1.91 6.56 17.15
N LEU A 152 -1.81 5.56 16.26
CA LEU A 152 -2.43 4.25 16.48
C LEU A 152 -1.87 3.57 17.73
N VAL A 153 -0.55 3.58 17.93
CA VAL A 153 0.08 3.02 19.14
C VAL A 153 -0.44 3.71 20.40
N VAL A 154 -0.46 5.05 20.41
CA VAL A 154 -0.95 5.82 21.57
C VAL A 154 -2.43 5.53 21.83
N ASN A 155 -3.26 5.46 20.79
CA ASN A 155 -4.69 5.21 20.92
C ASN A 155 -5.01 3.75 21.33
N ALA A 156 -4.17 2.80 20.96
CA ALA A 156 -4.32 1.39 21.35
C ALA A 156 -3.91 1.15 22.82
N ALA A 157 -2.94 1.90 23.34
CA ALA A 157 -2.37 1.66 24.68
C ALA A 157 -3.42 1.52 25.81
N PRO A 158 -4.47 2.37 25.92
CA PRO A 158 -5.50 2.20 26.96
C PRO A 158 -6.31 0.92 26.83
N ARG A 159 -6.45 0.37 25.59
CA ARG A 159 -7.21 -0.86 25.34
C ARG A 159 -6.45 -2.11 25.75
N MET A 160 -5.12 -2.07 25.69
CA MET A 160 -4.27 -3.22 26.00
C MET A 160 -4.47 -3.78 27.40
N THR A 161 -4.82 -2.95 28.38
CA THR A 161 -5.07 -3.39 29.74
C THR A 161 -6.38 -4.17 29.92
N ALA A 162 -7.30 -4.04 28.99
CA ALA A 162 -8.60 -4.69 29.00
C ALA A 162 -8.73 -5.79 27.93
N SER A 163 -7.70 -5.96 27.08
CA SER A 163 -7.70 -6.97 26.02
C SER A 163 -7.31 -8.34 26.55
N GLU A 164 -7.79 -9.38 25.91
CA GLU A 164 -7.36 -10.75 26.20
C GLU A 164 -5.86 -10.93 25.85
N PRO A 165 -5.13 -11.78 26.60
CA PRO A 165 -3.73 -12.05 26.29
C PRO A 165 -3.58 -12.75 24.94
N GLY A 166 -2.68 -12.24 24.10
CA GLY A 166 -2.42 -12.81 22.78
C GLY A 166 -1.87 -11.81 21.78
N LEU A 167 -1.75 -12.27 20.54
CA LEU A 167 -1.46 -11.39 19.38
C LEU A 167 -2.81 -10.86 18.88
N LEU A 168 -2.99 -9.56 18.99
CA LEU A 168 -4.19 -8.85 18.55
C LEU A 168 -3.91 -8.12 17.23
N THR A 169 -4.95 -7.96 16.44
CA THR A 169 -4.93 -7.17 15.21
C THR A 169 -5.68 -5.85 15.41
N VAL A 170 -5.77 -5.03 14.38
CA VAL A 170 -6.56 -3.78 14.43
C VAL A 170 -8.08 -4.04 14.40
N LEU A 171 -8.51 -5.29 14.28
CA LEU A 171 -9.93 -5.68 14.29
C LEU A 171 -10.48 -5.92 15.70
N GLU A 172 -9.62 -6.22 16.71
CA GLU A 172 -9.96 -6.28 18.13
C GLU A 172 -9.83 -4.91 18.80
#